data_30da72236b7a3857623eb26c89db5d90
#
_entry.id   30da72236b7a3857623eb26c89db5d90
#
_cell.length_a   1.000
_cell.length_b   1.000
_cell.length_c   1.000
_cell.angle_alpha   90.00
_cell.angle_beta   90.00
_cell.angle_gamma   90.00
#
_symmetry.space_group_name_H-M   'P 1'
#
loop_
_entity.id
_entity.type
_entity.pdbx_description
1 polymer ?
#
loop_
_entity_poly.entity_id
_entity_poly.type
_entity_poly.pdbx_seq_one_letter_code
_entity_poly.pdbx_strand_id
1 'polypeptide(L)'
;MRVFRFGNIIILIKDFRKFLLSFLAMLGVFVFSLVGGITYFYAKFFKRMSPKAVYETLQAENRELRETLKFLTHKLDSLYLKQRQLATVLNIPTYDISYENLGIGGQIRDVDIDKITAYAKFQEDLLNKLEAKTKALGEEIKSIPSIPPVMGVFSSGFGIRRDPFTGGLEFHKGIDLSAPTGTPVVATADGRVEKAEWNSGGYGNVVVINHGRGIKTLYAHLSKILVREGQKVRRGQIIGLVGSTGKSVAPHVHYEVEVNGEVVNPIRYILVDGK
;
A
#
# COMPACT_ATOMS: atom_id res chain seq x y z
N MET A 1 85.05 7.94 -25.41
CA MET A 1 84.36 9.08 -24.74
C MET A 1 83.69 9.90 -25.82
N ARG A 2 82.37 10.19 -25.72
CA ARG A 2 81.68 11.12 -26.63
C ARG A 2 81.07 12.26 -25.80
N VAL A 3 81.14 13.46 -26.33
CA VAL A 3 80.67 14.69 -25.72
C VAL A 3 79.39 15.12 -26.44
N PHE A 4 78.34 15.31 -25.68
CA PHE A 4 77.05 15.81 -26.20
C PHE A 4 76.79 17.17 -25.53
N ARG A 5 76.43 18.18 -26.30
CA ARG A 5 76.10 19.51 -25.81
C ARG A 5 74.63 19.83 -26.10
N PHE A 6 73.87 20.08 -25.04
CA PHE A 6 72.46 20.51 -25.13
C PHE A 6 72.33 21.85 -24.40
N GLY A 7 72.39 22.95 -25.16
CA GLY A 7 72.42 24.29 -24.59
C GLY A 7 73.67 24.50 -23.70
N ASN A 8 73.41 24.80 -22.39
CA ASN A 8 74.48 25.01 -21.40
C ASN A 8 74.90 23.71 -20.68
N ILE A 9 74.32 22.58 -21.03
CA ILE A 9 74.62 21.28 -20.40
C ILE A 9 75.55 20.48 -21.29
N ILE A 10 76.73 20.08 -20.72
CA ILE A 10 77.73 19.22 -21.40
C ILE A 10 77.64 17.83 -20.69
N ILE A 11 77.25 16.81 -21.44
CA ILE A 11 77.21 15.44 -20.94
C ILE A 11 78.42 14.69 -21.54
N LEU A 12 79.28 14.18 -20.64
CA LEU A 12 80.46 13.37 -20.96
C LEU A 12 80.15 11.90 -20.72
N ILE A 13 80.00 11.13 -21.80
CA ILE A 13 79.74 9.73 -21.70
C ILE A 13 81.03 8.95 -21.93
N LYS A 14 81.57 8.34 -20.85
CA LYS A 14 82.85 7.63 -20.88
C LYS A 14 82.75 6.33 -21.70
N ASP A 15 81.59 5.64 -21.62
CA ASP A 15 81.38 4.41 -22.40
C ASP A 15 80.02 4.51 -23.16
N PHE A 16 80.08 5.13 -24.32
CA PHE A 16 78.89 5.44 -25.13
C PHE A 16 78.12 4.17 -25.54
N ARG A 17 78.80 3.05 -25.76
CA ARG A 17 78.12 1.81 -26.12
C ARG A 17 77.23 1.26 -24.96
N LYS A 18 77.76 1.22 -23.74
CA LYS A 18 77.05 0.80 -22.59
C LYS A 18 75.87 1.75 -22.29
N PHE A 19 76.09 3.06 -22.40
CA PHE A 19 75.00 4.01 -22.23
C PHE A 19 73.89 3.83 -23.26
N LEU A 20 74.25 3.65 -24.55
CA LEU A 20 73.25 3.42 -25.59
C LEU A 20 72.48 2.16 -25.39
N LEU A 21 73.11 1.04 -25.00
CA LEU A 21 72.49 -0.22 -24.69
C LEU A 21 71.54 -0.08 -23.50
N SER A 22 71.94 0.55 -22.41
CA SER A 22 71.10 0.82 -21.26
C SER A 22 69.90 1.69 -21.58
N PHE A 23 70.13 2.76 -22.38
CA PHE A 23 69.04 3.66 -22.83
C PHE A 23 68.02 2.91 -23.71
N LEU A 24 68.47 2.06 -24.64
CA LEU A 24 67.60 1.26 -25.50
C LEU A 24 66.83 0.23 -24.69
N ALA A 25 67.46 -0.39 -23.69
CA ALA A 25 66.78 -1.33 -22.79
C ALA A 25 65.68 -0.59 -21.97
N MET A 26 65.97 0.56 -21.41
CA MET A 26 65.00 1.38 -20.66
C MET A 26 63.85 1.84 -21.53
N LEU A 27 64.15 2.30 -22.77
CA LEU A 27 63.15 2.66 -23.75
C LEU A 27 62.25 1.45 -24.12
N GLY A 28 62.87 0.28 -24.30
CA GLY A 28 62.12 -0.97 -24.56
C GLY A 28 61.15 -1.32 -23.43
N VAL A 29 61.60 -1.23 -22.16
CA VAL A 29 60.74 -1.45 -20.99
C VAL A 29 59.61 -0.41 -20.92
N PHE A 30 59.93 0.84 -21.22
CA PHE A 30 58.91 1.91 -21.22
C PHE A 30 57.84 1.69 -22.30
N VAL A 31 58.27 1.37 -23.53
CA VAL A 31 57.35 1.07 -24.64
C VAL A 31 56.49 -0.18 -24.32
N PHE A 32 57.10 -1.21 -23.79
CA PHE A 32 56.38 -2.45 -23.41
C PHE A 32 55.34 -2.16 -22.32
N SER A 33 55.71 -1.36 -21.31
CA SER A 33 54.75 -0.96 -20.23
C SER A 33 53.63 -0.09 -20.80
N LEU A 34 53.92 0.82 -21.71
CA LEU A 34 52.88 1.66 -22.35
C LEU A 34 51.92 0.84 -23.20
N VAL A 35 52.44 -0.08 -24.02
CA VAL A 35 51.64 -0.98 -24.84
C VAL A 35 50.79 -1.92 -23.95
N GLY A 36 51.40 -2.45 -22.89
CA GLY A 36 50.66 -3.28 -21.89
C GLY A 36 49.53 -2.51 -21.19
N GLY A 37 49.78 -1.26 -20.80
CA GLY A 37 48.78 -0.37 -20.23
C GLY A 37 47.61 -0.07 -21.18
N ILE A 38 47.95 0.24 -22.42
CA ILE A 38 46.96 0.52 -23.48
C ILE A 38 46.13 -0.74 -23.77
N THR A 39 46.76 -1.89 -23.97
CA THR A 39 46.03 -3.16 -24.23
C THR A 39 45.15 -3.57 -23.07
N TYR A 40 45.62 -3.41 -21.83
CA TYR A 40 44.81 -3.64 -20.64
C TYR A 40 43.59 -2.71 -20.57
N PHE A 41 43.81 -1.42 -20.84
CA PHE A 41 42.74 -0.41 -20.88
C PHE A 41 41.70 -0.75 -21.97
N TYR A 42 42.13 -1.07 -23.18
CA TYR A 42 41.28 -1.48 -24.28
C TYR A 42 40.52 -2.77 -23.96
N ALA A 43 41.17 -3.79 -23.41
CA ALA A 43 40.54 -5.02 -23.04
C ALA A 43 39.44 -4.82 -21.97
N LYS A 44 39.72 -3.98 -20.96
CA LYS A 44 38.76 -3.61 -19.92
C LYS A 44 37.59 -2.79 -20.47
N PHE A 45 37.89 -1.84 -21.38
CA PHE A 45 36.90 -1.02 -22.05
C PHE A 45 35.96 -1.86 -22.95
N PHE A 46 36.53 -2.71 -23.82
CA PHE A 46 35.76 -3.58 -24.69
C PHE A 46 34.95 -4.64 -23.92
N LYS A 47 35.50 -5.16 -22.81
CA LYS A 47 34.76 -6.08 -21.94
C LYS A 47 33.51 -5.39 -21.32
N ARG A 48 33.63 -4.11 -20.98
CA ARG A 48 32.53 -3.30 -20.44
C ARG A 48 31.50 -2.90 -21.52
N MET A 49 31.92 -2.79 -22.76
CA MET A 49 31.05 -2.49 -23.93
C MET A 49 30.70 -3.74 -24.75
N SER A 50 31.00 -4.95 -24.26
CA SER A 50 30.60 -6.16 -25.00
C SER A 50 29.05 -6.17 -25.14
N PRO A 51 28.51 -6.54 -26.30
CA PRO A 51 27.05 -6.63 -26.50
C PRO A 51 26.36 -7.45 -25.42
N LYS A 52 27.03 -8.48 -24.91
CA LYS A 52 26.55 -9.33 -23.81
C LYS A 52 26.45 -8.58 -22.48
N ALA A 53 27.46 -7.79 -22.10
CA ALA A 53 27.44 -7.01 -20.86
C ALA A 53 26.38 -5.89 -20.92
N VAL A 54 26.23 -5.22 -22.05
CA VAL A 54 25.18 -4.23 -22.28
C VAL A 54 23.80 -4.88 -22.22
N TYR A 55 23.63 -6.06 -22.80
CA TYR A 55 22.38 -6.80 -22.75
C TYR A 55 22.01 -7.25 -21.32
N GLU A 56 22.97 -7.74 -20.54
CA GLU A 56 22.78 -8.12 -19.14
C GLU A 56 22.38 -6.90 -18.27
N THR A 57 23.01 -5.74 -18.50
CA THR A 57 22.68 -4.49 -17.79
C THR A 57 21.28 -4.02 -18.16
N LEU A 58 20.93 -4.01 -19.44
CA LEU A 58 19.60 -3.67 -19.93
C LEU A 58 18.52 -4.62 -19.40
N GLN A 59 18.83 -5.91 -19.28
CA GLN A 59 17.90 -6.89 -18.67
C GLN A 59 17.70 -6.64 -17.19
N ALA A 60 18.78 -6.28 -16.44
CA ALA A 60 18.70 -5.94 -15.04
C ALA A 60 17.85 -4.67 -14.82
N GLU A 61 18.11 -3.60 -15.59
CA GLU A 61 17.32 -2.36 -15.55
C GLU A 61 15.84 -2.61 -15.92
N ASN A 62 15.58 -3.42 -16.94
CA ASN A 62 14.20 -3.78 -17.30
C ASN A 62 13.50 -4.58 -16.19
N ARG A 63 14.22 -5.44 -15.47
CA ARG A 63 13.67 -6.18 -14.33
C ARG A 63 13.32 -5.24 -13.20
N GLU A 64 14.23 -4.35 -12.82
CA GLU A 64 14.03 -3.34 -11.78
C GLU A 64 12.85 -2.41 -12.13
N LEU A 65 12.79 -1.94 -13.38
CA LEU A 65 11.68 -1.12 -13.85
C LEU A 65 10.34 -1.86 -13.77
N ARG A 66 10.29 -3.14 -14.14
CA ARG A 66 9.07 -3.97 -14.03
C ARG A 66 8.63 -4.17 -12.59
N GLU A 67 9.56 -4.40 -11.65
CA GLU A 67 9.23 -4.52 -10.23
C GLU A 67 8.72 -3.18 -9.66
N THR A 68 9.36 -2.07 -10.05
CA THR A 68 8.91 -0.72 -9.67
C THR A 68 7.52 -0.41 -10.21
N LEU A 69 7.24 -0.79 -11.46
CA LEU A 69 5.91 -0.64 -12.07
C LEU A 69 4.85 -1.46 -11.33
N LYS A 70 5.15 -2.72 -10.98
CA LYS A 70 4.24 -3.55 -10.19
C LYS A 70 3.95 -2.94 -8.82
N PHE A 71 4.99 -2.45 -8.14
CA PHE A 71 4.84 -1.76 -6.85
C PHE A 71 3.95 -0.53 -6.97
N LEU A 72 4.19 0.33 -7.99
CA LEU A 72 3.40 1.53 -8.23
C LEU A 72 1.94 1.19 -8.57
N THR A 73 1.70 0.17 -9.37
CA THR A 73 0.33 -0.29 -9.69
C THR A 73 -0.39 -0.73 -8.43
N HIS A 74 0.24 -1.54 -7.59
CA HIS A 74 -0.34 -1.98 -6.30
C HIS A 74 -0.63 -0.82 -5.36
N LYS A 75 0.26 0.18 -5.34
CA LYS A 75 0.07 1.39 -4.55
C LYS A 75 -1.12 2.22 -5.04
N LEU A 76 -1.26 2.35 -6.36
CA LEU A 76 -2.40 3.02 -6.99
C LEU A 76 -3.72 2.31 -6.69
N ASP A 77 -3.75 0.98 -6.73
CA ASP A 77 -4.92 0.18 -6.35
C ASP A 77 -5.35 0.45 -4.91
N SER A 78 -4.40 0.44 -3.98
CA SER A 78 -4.68 0.72 -2.58
C SER A 78 -5.21 2.14 -2.35
N LEU A 79 -4.65 3.13 -3.07
CA LEU A 79 -5.10 4.52 -3.03
C LEU A 79 -6.51 4.67 -3.60
N TYR A 80 -6.82 4.01 -4.72
CA TYR A 80 -8.15 4.01 -5.33
C TYR A 80 -9.21 3.44 -4.38
N LEU A 81 -8.92 2.31 -3.71
CA LEU A 81 -9.83 1.73 -2.73
C LEU A 81 -10.10 2.67 -1.55
N LYS A 82 -9.05 3.26 -0.98
CA LYS A 82 -9.17 4.25 0.11
C LYS A 82 -10.00 5.46 -0.32
N GLN A 83 -9.75 5.97 -1.50
CA GLN A 83 -10.45 7.12 -2.07
C GLN A 83 -11.93 6.81 -2.30
N ARG A 84 -12.26 5.64 -2.85
CA ARG A 84 -13.65 5.19 -3.05
C ARG A 84 -14.40 5.07 -1.74
N GLN A 85 -13.75 4.54 -0.69
CA GLN A 85 -14.30 4.48 0.66
C GLN A 85 -14.59 5.88 1.22
N LEU A 86 -13.63 6.81 1.15
CA LEU A 86 -13.79 8.19 1.59
C LEU A 86 -14.91 8.91 0.82
N ALA A 87 -14.96 8.77 -0.49
CA ALA A 87 -15.98 9.39 -1.32
C ALA A 87 -17.39 8.88 -1.00
N THR A 88 -17.52 7.55 -0.74
CA THR A 88 -18.79 6.95 -0.32
C THR A 88 -19.23 7.53 1.02
N VAL A 89 -18.33 7.59 1.99
CA VAL A 89 -18.58 8.14 3.34
C VAL A 89 -19.00 9.61 3.28
N LEU A 90 -18.38 10.40 2.39
CA LEU A 90 -18.66 11.82 2.23
C LEU A 90 -19.80 12.12 1.24
N ASN A 91 -20.48 11.10 0.72
CA ASN A 91 -21.52 11.20 -0.31
C ASN A 91 -21.08 12.04 -1.51
N ILE A 92 -19.83 11.82 -1.98
CA ILE A 92 -19.26 12.49 -3.13
C ILE A 92 -19.41 11.55 -4.33
N PRO A 93 -20.02 11.99 -5.45
CA PRO A 93 -20.13 11.17 -6.63
C PRO A 93 -18.73 10.82 -7.14
N THR A 94 -18.43 9.53 -7.21
CA THR A 94 -17.21 9.01 -7.84
C THR A 94 -17.56 8.55 -9.25
N TYR A 95 -16.86 9.08 -10.24
CA TYR A 95 -16.91 8.51 -11.58
C TYR A 95 -16.17 7.17 -11.55
N ASP A 96 -16.83 6.13 -12.01
CA ASP A 96 -16.26 4.78 -12.13
C ASP A 96 -15.27 4.78 -13.31
N ILE A 97 -14.04 5.23 -13.07
CA ILE A 97 -12.95 5.03 -14.00
C ILE A 97 -12.44 3.61 -13.74
N SER A 98 -13.07 2.63 -14.40
CA SER A 98 -12.61 1.26 -14.30
C SER A 98 -11.24 1.12 -14.98
N TYR A 99 -10.36 0.32 -14.37
CA TYR A 99 -9.04 -0.04 -14.95
C TYR A 99 -9.12 -0.59 -16.37
N GLU A 100 -10.24 -1.21 -16.75
CA GLU A 100 -10.51 -1.72 -18.09
C GLU A 100 -10.41 -0.63 -19.15
N ASN A 101 -10.79 0.61 -18.83
CA ASN A 101 -10.71 1.75 -19.76
C ASN A 101 -9.30 2.35 -19.88
N LEU A 102 -8.37 1.99 -19.00
CA LEU A 102 -6.98 2.45 -19.03
C LEU A 102 -6.04 1.45 -19.72
N GLY A 103 -6.55 0.28 -20.14
CA GLY A 103 -5.74 -0.76 -20.78
C GLY A 103 -4.72 -1.43 -19.84
N ILE A 104 -4.90 -1.32 -18.53
CA ILE A 104 -3.95 -1.84 -17.52
C ILE A 104 -4.24 -3.29 -17.11
N GLY A 105 -5.32 -3.91 -17.62
CA GLY A 105 -5.76 -5.28 -17.28
C GLY A 105 -5.18 -6.41 -18.15
N GLY A 106 -4.24 -6.14 -19.07
CA GLY A 106 -3.59 -7.14 -19.93
C GLY A 106 -2.16 -7.48 -19.50
N GLN A 107 -1.57 -8.54 -20.09
CA GLN A 107 -0.14 -8.82 -19.92
C GLN A 107 0.68 -7.55 -20.21
N ILE A 108 1.59 -7.19 -19.28
CA ILE A 108 2.45 -5.98 -19.31
C ILE A 108 3.37 -6.05 -20.55
N ARG A 109 2.86 -5.81 -21.74
CA ARG A 109 3.65 -5.73 -22.97
C ARG A 109 3.82 -4.30 -23.47
N ASP A 110 2.83 -3.42 -23.21
CA ASP A 110 2.89 -2.00 -23.59
C ASP A 110 2.29 -1.14 -22.46
N VAL A 111 3.11 -0.86 -21.42
CA VAL A 111 2.72 0.05 -20.34
C VAL A 111 2.93 1.48 -20.85
N ASP A 112 1.85 2.19 -21.10
CA ASP A 112 1.87 3.62 -21.42
C ASP A 112 2.17 4.41 -20.12
N ILE A 113 3.44 4.74 -19.93
CA ILE A 113 3.94 5.46 -18.76
C ILE A 113 3.24 6.83 -18.62
N ASP A 114 2.93 7.49 -19.73
CA ASP A 114 2.27 8.79 -19.72
C ASP A 114 0.84 8.69 -19.16
N LYS A 115 0.11 7.63 -19.52
CA LYS A 115 -1.23 7.37 -18.95
C LYS A 115 -1.18 7.04 -17.46
N ILE A 116 -0.21 6.21 -17.03
CA ILE A 116 -0.03 5.90 -15.61
C ILE A 116 0.30 7.16 -14.83
N THR A 117 1.18 8.02 -15.35
CA THR A 117 1.58 9.27 -14.72
C THR A 117 0.41 10.25 -14.64
N ALA A 118 -0.38 10.38 -15.72
CA ALA A 118 -1.57 11.23 -15.73
C ALA A 118 -2.63 10.72 -14.74
N TYR A 119 -2.82 9.40 -14.65
CA TYR A 119 -3.73 8.79 -13.68
C TYR A 119 -3.26 8.98 -12.24
N ALA A 120 -1.97 8.77 -11.96
CA ALA A 120 -1.40 9.01 -10.63
C ALA A 120 -1.59 10.46 -10.17
N LYS A 121 -1.35 11.43 -11.07
CA LYS A 121 -1.55 12.86 -10.81
C LYS A 121 -3.03 13.21 -10.57
N PHE A 122 -3.94 12.62 -11.33
CA PHE A 122 -5.39 12.78 -11.12
C PHE A 122 -5.81 12.23 -9.75
N GLN A 123 -5.29 11.06 -9.35
CA GLN A 123 -5.57 10.45 -8.06
C GLN A 123 -5.04 11.30 -6.90
N GLU A 124 -3.85 11.86 -7.05
CA GLU A 124 -3.25 12.78 -6.07
C GLU A 124 -4.09 14.05 -5.89
N ASP A 125 -4.53 14.69 -6.99
CA ASP A 125 -5.38 15.89 -6.93
C ASP A 125 -6.74 15.59 -6.26
N LEU A 126 -7.34 14.46 -6.58
CA LEU A 126 -8.60 14.05 -5.96
C LEU A 126 -8.42 13.73 -4.46
N LEU A 127 -7.32 13.07 -4.08
CA LEU A 127 -6.98 12.81 -2.68
C LEU A 127 -6.81 14.11 -1.90
N ASN A 128 -6.06 15.08 -2.45
CA ASN A 128 -5.85 16.38 -1.85
C ASN A 128 -7.17 17.15 -1.65
N LYS A 129 -8.10 17.08 -2.62
CA LYS A 129 -9.45 17.67 -2.51
C LYS A 129 -10.27 16.99 -1.42
N LEU A 130 -10.18 15.64 -1.31
CA LEU A 130 -10.86 14.88 -0.28
C LEU A 130 -10.31 15.21 1.11
N GLU A 131 -8.98 15.29 1.26
CA GLU A 131 -8.33 15.66 2.52
C GLU A 131 -8.70 17.08 2.95
N ALA A 132 -8.69 18.05 2.03
CA ALA A 132 -9.10 19.43 2.30
C ALA A 132 -10.56 19.52 2.75
N LYS A 133 -11.46 18.77 2.08
CA LYS A 133 -12.88 18.70 2.46
C LYS A 133 -13.08 18.02 3.80
N THR A 134 -12.32 16.94 4.06
CA THR A 134 -12.29 16.21 5.33
C THR A 134 -11.88 17.12 6.50
N LYS A 135 -10.81 17.89 6.29
CA LYS A 135 -10.33 18.86 7.28
C LYS A 135 -11.36 19.99 7.53
N ALA A 136 -12.04 20.45 6.49
CA ALA A 136 -13.06 21.49 6.60
C ALA A 136 -14.33 21.03 7.34
N LEU A 137 -14.67 19.72 7.22
CA LEU A 137 -15.83 19.15 7.90
C LEU A 137 -15.60 18.83 9.40
N GLY A 138 -14.35 18.87 9.87
CA GLY A 138 -13.95 18.79 11.30
C GLY A 138 -14.68 17.73 12.13
N GLU A 139 -15.45 18.18 13.14
CA GLU A 139 -16.21 17.31 14.05
C GLU A 139 -17.27 16.43 13.35
N GLU A 140 -17.76 16.85 12.19
CA GLU A 140 -18.78 16.09 11.47
C GLU A 140 -18.29 14.73 11.00
N ILE A 141 -17.00 14.61 10.67
CA ILE A 141 -16.40 13.36 10.20
C ILE A 141 -16.21 12.34 11.33
N LYS A 142 -16.07 12.82 12.57
CA LYS A 142 -16.01 11.94 13.74
C LYS A 142 -17.28 11.11 13.92
N SER A 143 -18.40 11.57 13.38
CA SER A 143 -19.69 10.85 13.38
C SER A 143 -19.82 9.80 12.29
N ILE A 144 -18.84 9.66 11.39
CA ILE A 144 -18.87 8.69 10.30
C ILE A 144 -18.07 7.45 10.71
N PRO A 145 -18.66 6.24 10.68
CA PRO A 145 -17.95 5.00 10.96
C PRO A 145 -16.73 4.87 10.02
N SER A 146 -15.53 4.70 10.59
CA SER A 146 -14.31 4.71 9.77
C SER A 146 -13.21 3.78 10.26
N ILE A 147 -13.45 3.06 11.38
CA ILE A 147 -12.52 2.07 11.91
C ILE A 147 -13.23 0.71 12.08
N PRO A 148 -12.49 -0.42 12.05
CA PRO A 148 -13.08 -1.71 12.36
C PRO A 148 -13.58 -1.76 13.83
N PRO A 149 -14.72 -2.42 14.11
CA PRO A 149 -15.26 -2.53 15.45
C PRO A 149 -14.42 -3.42 16.38
N VAL A 150 -13.61 -4.30 15.80
CA VAL A 150 -12.71 -5.21 16.52
C VAL A 150 -11.49 -5.52 15.64
N MET A 151 -10.35 -5.73 16.27
CA MET A 151 -9.17 -6.30 15.62
C MET A 151 -9.39 -7.81 15.49
N GLY A 152 -9.85 -8.23 14.31
CA GLY A 152 -10.26 -9.62 14.04
C GLY A 152 -10.11 -9.99 12.57
N VAL A 153 -10.42 -11.25 12.26
CA VAL A 153 -10.38 -11.78 10.91
C VAL A 153 -11.78 -11.64 10.29
N PHE A 154 -11.85 -11.10 9.09
CA PHE A 154 -13.10 -11.06 8.32
C PHE A 154 -13.56 -12.49 7.99
N SER A 155 -14.73 -12.88 8.49
CA SER A 155 -15.23 -14.24 8.37
C SER A 155 -16.49 -14.37 7.51
N SER A 156 -17.31 -13.30 7.39
CA SER A 156 -18.49 -13.34 6.52
C SER A 156 -18.87 -11.94 6.02
N GLY A 157 -19.28 -11.87 4.76
CA GLY A 157 -19.64 -10.63 4.06
C GLY A 157 -21.11 -10.28 4.14
N PHE A 158 -21.43 -9.04 3.77
CA PHE A 158 -22.76 -8.50 3.58
C PHE A 158 -23.41 -9.07 2.30
N GLY A 159 -24.70 -9.39 2.34
CA GLY A 159 -25.48 -9.82 1.19
C GLY A 159 -26.00 -11.24 1.29
N ILE A 160 -26.43 -11.82 0.17
CA ILE A 160 -27.02 -13.16 0.13
C ILE A 160 -25.95 -14.21 0.39
N ARG A 161 -26.21 -15.08 1.39
CA ARG A 161 -25.31 -16.21 1.74
C ARG A 161 -26.16 -17.44 2.15
N ARG A 162 -25.49 -18.56 2.38
CA ARG A 162 -26.12 -19.71 3.06
C ARG A 162 -26.19 -19.49 4.57
N ASP A 163 -27.35 -19.63 5.14
CA ASP A 163 -27.55 -19.61 6.60
C ASP A 163 -26.81 -20.81 7.22
N PRO A 164 -25.84 -20.57 8.14
CA PRO A 164 -25.04 -21.64 8.74
C PRO A 164 -25.84 -22.59 9.64
N PHE A 165 -27.08 -22.25 10.00
CA PHE A 165 -27.94 -23.07 10.85
C PHE A 165 -28.98 -23.90 10.05
N THR A 166 -29.54 -23.29 9.01
CA THR A 166 -30.61 -23.92 8.22
C THR A 166 -30.14 -24.43 6.86
N GLY A 167 -29.00 -23.96 6.39
CA GLY A 167 -28.50 -24.26 5.05
C GLY A 167 -29.22 -23.52 3.90
N GLY A 168 -30.33 -22.82 4.22
CA GLY A 168 -31.09 -22.00 3.26
C GLY A 168 -30.40 -20.73 2.86
N LEU A 169 -30.99 -19.98 1.93
CA LEU A 169 -30.49 -18.63 1.57
C LEU A 169 -30.99 -17.60 2.59
N GLU A 170 -30.12 -16.78 3.09
CA GLU A 170 -30.40 -15.62 3.93
C GLU A 170 -29.73 -14.37 3.42
N PHE A 171 -30.30 -13.21 3.72
CA PHE A 171 -29.63 -11.93 3.50
C PHE A 171 -28.91 -11.49 4.78
N HIS A 172 -27.58 -11.48 4.75
CA HIS A 172 -26.73 -11.04 5.84
C HIS A 172 -26.64 -9.51 5.86
N LYS A 173 -27.20 -8.89 6.87
CA LYS A 173 -27.34 -7.43 6.98
C LYS A 173 -26.07 -6.70 7.38
N GLY A 174 -25.00 -7.42 7.68
CA GLY A 174 -23.75 -6.86 8.15
C GLY A 174 -22.53 -7.64 7.67
N ILE A 175 -21.48 -7.51 8.42
CA ILE A 175 -20.25 -8.31 8.28
C ILE A 175 -19.94 -8.98 9.61
N ASP A 176 -19.27 -10.12 9.54
CA ASP A 176 -18.80 -10.85 10.71
C ASP A 176 -17.28 -10.76 10.80
N LEU A 177 -16.79 -10.37 11.98
CA LEU A 177 -15.37 -10.26 12.33
C LEU A 177 -15.05 -11.20 13.48
N SER A 178 -14.37 -12.30 13.18
CA SER A 178 -13.96 -13.31 14.16
C SER A 178 -12.79 -12.82 15.01
N ALA A 179 -12.95 -12.95 16.33
CA ALA A 179 -11.91 -12.68 17.31
C ALA A 179 -12.17 -13.50 18.58
N PRO A 180 -11.18 -13.77 19.44
CA PRO A 180 -11.36 -14.49 20.69
C PRO A 180 -12.41 -13.83 21.59
N THR A 181 -13.19 -14.64 22.30
CA THR A 181 -14.14 -14.14 23.31
C THR A 181 -13.41 -13.26 24.32
N GLY A 182 -14.00 -12.11 24.64
CA GLY A 182 -13.41 -11.13 25.55
C GLY A 182 -12.53 -10.07 24.86
N THR A 183 -12.27 -10.18 23.55
CA THR A 183 -11.58 -9.12 22.80
C THR A 183 -12.40 -7.83 22.86
N PRO A 184 -11.78 -6.65 23.10
CA PRO A 184 -12.49 -5.38 23.13
C PRO A 184 -13.16 -5.04 21.80
N VAL A 185 -14.44 -4.63 21.86
CA VAL A 185 -15.21 -4.10 20.76
C VAL A 185 -15.36 -2.59 20.95
N VAL A 186 -15.07 -1.82 19.90
CA VAL A 186 -15.04 -0.35 19.95
C VAL A 186 -16.12 0.28 19.08
N ALA A 187 -16.58 1.47 19.49
CA ALA A 187 -17.43 2.31 18.67
C ALA A 187 -16.67 2.78 17.43
N THR A 188 -17.25 2.60 16.25
CA THR A 188 -16.60 2.91 14.96
C THR A 188 -16.63 4.39 14.59
N ALA A 189 -17.47 5.17 15.29
CA ALA A 189 -17.58 6.63 15.19
C ALA A 189 -18.06 7.24 16.52
N ASP A 190 -17.98 8.58 16.64
CA ASP A 190 -18.61 9.32 17.73
C ASP A 190 -20.14 9.19 17.64
N GLY A 191 -20.83 9.11 18.79
CA GLY A 191 -22.28 8.98 18.79
C GLY A 191 -22.89 8.88 20.18
N ARG A 192 -24.16 8.51 20.19
CA ARG A 192 -24.91 8.21 21.40
C ARG A 192 -25.47 6.79 21.31
N VAL A 193 -25.30 6.01 22.36
CA VAL A 193 -25.88 4.68 22.48
C VAL A 193 -27.40 4.78 22.46
N GLU A 194 -28.03 4.19 21.46
CA GLU A 194 -29.48 4.13 21.29
C GLU A 194 -30.08 2.91 22.02
N LYS A 195 -29.33 1.77 21.96
CA LYS A 195 -29.70 0.53 22.67
C LYS A 195 -28.48 -0.16 23.23
N ALA A 196 -28.62 -0.77 24.38
CA ALA A 196 -27.61 -1.59 25.05
C ALA A 196 -28.30 -2.68 25.86
N GLU A 197 -28.71 -3.77 25.20
CA GLU A 197 -29.67 -4.74 25.74
C GLU A 197 -29.45 -6.17 25.21
N TRP A 198 -30.20 -7.13 25.76
CA TRP A 198 -30.36 -8.45 25.18
C TRP A 198 -31.44 -8.42 24.10
N ASN A 199 -31.13 -8.92 22.90
CA ASN A 199 -32.06 -9.05 21.79
C ASN A 199 -32.37 -10.53 21.51
N SER A 200 -33.62 -10.91 21.66
CA SER A 200 -34.11 -12.30 21.43
C SER A 200 -34.26 -12.67 19.95
N GLY A 201 -34.18 -11.69 19.03
CA GLY A 201 -34.27 -11.88 17.57
C GLY A 201 -33.01 -12.47 16.92
N GLY A 202 -32.10 -13.01 17.72
CA GLY A 202 -30.88 -13.67 17.24
C GLY A 202 -29.61 -12.90 17.52
N TYR A 203 -29.62 -11.60 17.75
CA TYR A 203 -28.41 -10.78 17.99
C TYR A 203 -27.72 -11.03 19.35
N GLY A 204 -28.45 -11.59 20.34
CA GLY A 204 -27.92 -11.77 21.69
C GLY A 204 -27.68 -10.42 22.38
N ASN A 205 -26.55 -10.25 23.07
CA ASN A 205 -26.17 -8.95 23.61
C ASN A 205 -25.82 -8.01 22.48
N VAL A 206 -26.52 -6.88 22.38
CA VAL A 206 -26.40 -5.92 21.28
C VAL A 206 -26.22 -4.50 21.80
N VAL A 207 -25.36 -3.75 21.07
CA VAL A 207 -25.24 -2.30 21.22
C VAL A 207 -25.60 -1.67 19.89
N VAL A 208 -26.45 -0.65 19.91
CA VAL A 208 -26.77 0.20 18.75
C VAL A 208 -26.34 1.62 19.08
N ILE A 209 -25.58 2.23 18.18
CA ILE A 209 -25.09 3.61 18.33
C ILE A 209 -25.66 4.46 17.21
N ASN A 210 -26.29 5.57 17.59
CA ASN A 210 -26.73 6.60 16.67
C ASN A 210 -25.64 7.68 16.55
N HIS A 211 -25.13 7.86 15.35
CA HIS A 211 -24.04 8.79 15.02
C HIS A 211 -24.56 10.13 14.51
N GLY A 212 -25.88 10.29 14.40
CA GLY A 212 -26.51 11.44 13.74
C GLY A 212 -26.57 11.26 12.22
N ARG A 213 -27.17 12.24 11.52
CA ARG A 213 -27.28 12.27 10.05
C ARG A 213 -27.89 11.00 9.41
N GLY A 214 -28.74 10.31 10.14
CA GLY A 214 -29.34 9.05 9.70
C GLY A 214 -28.41 7.85 9.76
N ILE A 215 -27.19 7.97 10.32
CA ILE A 215 -26.23 6.86 10.42
C ILE A 215 -26.35 6.19 11.78
N LYS A 216 -26.50 4.85 11.77
CA LYS A 216 -26.44 4.00 12.96
C LYS A 216 -25.52 2.83 12.72
N THR A 217 -24.94 2.31 13.81
CA THR A 217 -24.17 1.06 13.80
C THR A 217 -24.69 0.09 14.86
N LEU A 218 -24.64 -1.19 14.54
CA LEU A 218 -25.06 -2.27 15.41
C LEU A 218 -23.90 -3.24 15.64
N TYR A 219 -23.71 -3.64 16.89
CA TYR A 219 -22.67 -4.56 17.35
C TYR A 219 -23.33 -5.70 18.12
N ALA A 220 -23.33 -6.91 17.58
CA ALA A 220 -24.04 -8.03 18.16
C ALA A 220 -23.13 -9.19 18.59
N HIS A 221 -23.76 -10.22 19.20
CA HIS A 221 -23.14 -11.42 19.73
C HIS A 221 -22.16 -11.18 20.87
N LEU A 222 -22.24 -10.01 21.53
CA LEU A 222 -21.32 -9.61 22.59
C LEU A 222 -21.39 -10.55 23.81
N SER A 223 -20.27 -10.87 24.42
CA SER A 223 -20.23 -11.56 25.72
C SER A 223 -20.62 -10.62 26.87
N LYS A 224 -20.27 -9.33 26.75
CA LYS A 224 -20.55 -8.30 27.75
C LYS A 224 -20.77 -6.95 27.10
N ILE A 225 -21.79 -6.23 27.54
CA ILE A 225 -22.01 -4.82 27.20
C ILE A 225 -21.32 -3.95 28.28
N LEU A 226 -20.59 -2.93 27.87
CA LEU A 226 -19.83 -2.04 28.76
C LEU A 226 -20.32 -0.58 28.74
N VAL A 227 -21.39 -0.30 28.02
CA VAL A 227 -22.04 0.99 27.91
C VAL A 227 -23.52 0.87 28.25
N ARG A 228 -24.19 2.01 28.45
CA ARG A 228 -25.63 2.09 28.74
C ARG A 228 -26.34 2.97 27.72
N GLU A 229 -27.63 2.76 27.55
CA GLU A 229 -28.48 3.61 26.73
C GLU A 229 -28.36 5.10 27.13
N GLY A 230 -28.36 5.97 26.15
CA GLY A 230 -28.18 7.39 26.30
C GLY A 230 -26.74 7.86 26.50
N GLN A 231 -25.78 6.96 26.69
CA GLN A 231 -24.37 7.31 26.89
C GLN A 231 -23.76 7.87 25.59
N LYS A 232 -23.04 9.00 25.70
CA LYS A 232 -22.18 9.48 24.62
C LYS A 232 -20.91 8.63 24.54
N VAL A 233 -20.54 8.22 23.34
CA VAL A 233 -19.32 7.47 23.06
C VAL A 233 -18.49 8.16 21.99
N ARG A 234 -17.18 7.97 22.05
CA ARG A 234 -16.23 8.46 21.05
C ARG A 234 -15.75 7.31 20.16
N ARG A 235 -15.39 7.60 18.96
CA ARG A 235 -14.71 6.66 18.07
C ARG A 235 -13.51 6.01 18.78
N GLY A 236 -13.39 4.68 18.72
CA GLY A 236 -12.37 3.91 19.42
C GLY A 236 -12.67 3.61 20.90
N GLN A 237 -13.75 4.16 21.47
CA GLN A 237 -14.14 3.82 22.83
C GLN A 237 -14.64 2.39 22.92
N ILE A 238 -14.19 1.62 23.94
CA ILE A 238 -14.65 0.26 24.20
C ILE A 238 -16.12 0.32 24.61
N ILE A 239 -16.97 -0.47 23.94
CA ILE A 239 -18.44 -0.53 24.16
C ILE A 239 -18.91 -1.91 24.59
N GLY A 240 -18.10 -2.94 24.37
CA GLY A 240 -18.41 -4.32 24.73
C GLY A 240 -17.22 -5.25 24.51
N LEU A 241 -17.46 -6.54 24.68
CA LEU A 241 -16.48 -7.59 24.49
C LEU A 241 -17.03 -8.63 23.50
N VAL A 242 -16.18 -9.14 22.62
CA VAL A 242 -16.52 -10.24 21.69
C VAL A 242 -17.10 -11.42 22.44
N GLY A 243 -18.10 -12.03 21.86
CA GLY A 243 -18.74 -13.22 22.41
C GLY A 243 -19.29 -14.13 21.32
N SER A 244 -20.28 -14.96 21.73
CA SER A 244 -21.02 -15.87 20.86
C SER A 244 -22.47 -15.99 21.39
N THR A 245 -23.04 -14.88 21.85
CA THR A 245 -24.42 -14.85 22.38
C THR A 245 -25.45 -14.76 21.25
N GLY A 246 -26.67 -15.24 21.50
CA GLY A 246 -27.72 -15.30 20.48
C GLY A 246 -27.48 -16.38 19.42
N LYS A 247 -27.85 -16.10 18.15
CA LYS A 247 -27.67 -17.02 17.00
C LYS A 247 -26.25 -16.87 16.43
N SER A 248 -25.27 -17.53 17.06
CA SER A 248 -23.87 -17.48 16.70
C SER A 248 -23.24 -18.88 16.74
N VAL A 249 -22.44 -19.23 15.73
CA VAL A 249 -21.74 -20.53 15.63
C VAL A 249 -20.36 -20.54 16.25
N ALA A 250 -19.72 -19.37 16.39
CA ALA A 250 -18.38 -19.21 16.92
C ALA A 250 -18.17 -17.78 17.39
N PRO A 251 -17.15 -17.47 18.24
CA PRO A 251 -16.89 -16.13 18.71
C PRO A 251 -16.60 -15.14 17.59
N HIS A 252 -17.42 -14.11 17.44
CA HIS A 252 -17.28 -13.03 16.48
C HIS A 252 -18.10 -11.79 16.90
N VAL A 253 -17.89 -10.69 16.21
CA VAL A 253 -18.79 -9.53 16.24
C VAL A 253 -19.52 -9.48 14.90
N HIS A 254 -20.84 -9.52 14.96
CA HIS A 254 -21.67 -9.12 13.83
C HIS A 254 -21.84 -7.62 13.85
N TYR A 255 -21.49 -6.96 12.74
CA TYR A 255 -21.45 -5.51 12.62
C TYR A 255 -22.28 -5.03 11.44
N GLU A 256 -23.24 -4.14 11.72
CA GLU A 256 -24.09 -3.51 10.70
C GLU A 256 -23.85 -2.00 10.66
N VAL A 257 -24.04 -1.43 9.47
CA VAL A 257 -24.18 0.01 9.23
C VAL A 257 -25.53 0.26 8.59
N GLU A 258 -26.29 1.17 9.16
CA GLU A 258 -27.58 1.64 8.64
C GLU A 258 -27.43 3.11 8.26
N VAL A 259 -27.95 3.48 7.08
CA VAL A 259 -28.01 4.87 6.61
C VAL A 259 -29.43 5.19 6.18
N ASN A 260 -30.06 6.18 6.84
CA ASN A 260 -31.43 6.59 6.58
C ASN A 260 -32.47 5.45 6.66
N GLY A 261 -32.23 4.47 7.55
CA GLY A 261 -33.14 3.31 7.76
C GLY A 261 -32.82 2.12 6.87
N GLU A 262 -31.84 2.22 5.97
CA GLU A 262 -31.42 1.11 5.11
C GLU A 262 -30.08 0.54 5.55
N VAL A 263 -29.98 -0.79 5.64
CA VAL A 263 -28.71 -1.47 5.92
C VAL A 263 -27.82 -1.42 4.68
N VAL A 264 -26.59 -1.04 4.87
CA VAL A 264 -25.59 -0.90 3.80
C VAL A 264 -24.35 -1.75 4.08
N ASN A 265 -23.58 -2.08 3.04
CA ASN A 265 -22.39 -2.90 3.20
C ASN A 265 -21.33 -2.17 4.06
N PRO A 266 -21.02 -2.68 5.28
CA PRO A 266 -20.14 -2.03 6.23
C PRO A 266 -18.68 -1.87 5.74
N ILE A 267 -18.23 -2.73 4.83
CA ILE A 267 -16.88 -2.66 4.24
C ILE A 267 -16.60 -1.30 3.59
N ARG A 268 -17.65 -0.63 3.09
CA ARG A 268 -17.52 0.70 2.47
C ARG A 268 -17.15 1.80 3.46
N TYR A 269 -17.34 1.54 4.75
CA TYR A 269 -17.11 2.49 5.84
C TYR A 269 -15.83 2.19 6.63
N ILE A 270 -15.38 0.93 6.66
CA ILE A 270 -14.18 0.54 7.40
C ILE A 270 -12.95 0.84 6.56
N LEU A 271 -12.15 1.80 7.01
CA LEU A 271 -10.82 2.06 6.44
C LEU A 271 -9.88 0.94 6.92
N VAL A 272 -9.69 -0.07 6.11
CA VAL A 272 -8.69 -1.10 6.38
C VAL A 272 -7.34 -0.52 5.97
N ASP A 273 -6.43 -0.31 6.94
CA ASP A 273 -5.05 -0.01 6.61
C ASP A 273 -4.48 -1.20 5.84
N GLY A 274 -4.31 -1.02 4.53
CA GLY A 274 -3.66 -2.02 3.70
C GLY A 274 -2.21 -2.19 4.16
N LYS A 275 -1.94 -3.32 4.84
CA LYS A 275 -0.60 -3.87 4.97
C LYS A 275 -0.32 -4.73 3.76
#